data_f95cc00582bc8b95cdb24e1998b8cb3c
#
_entry.id   f95cc00582bc8b95cdb24e1998b8cb3c
#
_cell.length_a   1.000
_cell.length_b   1.000
_cell.length_c   1.000
_cell.angle_alpha   90.00
_cell.angle_beta   90.00
_cell.angle_gamma   90.00
#
_symmetry.space_group_name_H-M   'P 1'
#
loop_
_entity.id
_entity.type
_entity.pdbx_description
1 polymer ?
#
loop_
_entity_poly.entity_id
_entity_poly.type
_entity_poly.pdbx_seq_one_letter_code
_entity_poly.pdbx_strand_id
1 'polypeptide(L)'
;MLQSTVILLMLASLIFSPGENKEISQWRGQNRDGIYNEKGLLKAWPEKGPELLWSFNGLGEGHCSPAFGNNKLFILGMPDSIGVLYSFDLKGKLLWKKEYGVEWHLNYTGPRSTPTVVGDLVYFESGQGTVFCYNGNTGKKIWSVDLLKKFNAKNLTWGMAESILIEGDRLFCTPGGKDNNVVALNRFTGETIWTSPGNHQPAAYCSPVFIRHNNVELIVTMTAASIICINAQTGQFYWQVPQIQGNKIHANSPVYYKGRVYCSSQTGKENSGLVAIKLSDDGRTAQIEWRNKEYSNLISGFVIRDGYLYGSKYEKRVWNCIDLATGGILINSNKLGDGVIIWADGLFYCYSEQGEMALTDASPASFNVISRFKIQLGTGPHWSHPVIHKGRLYVRHGNALMVYNIVAI
;
A
#
# COMPACT_ATOMS: atom_id res chain seq x y z
N MET A 1 -65.13 23.94 -6.22
CA MET A 1 -63.95 24.39 -5.45
C MET A 1 -63.04 23.21 -5.29
N LEU A 2 -62.04 23.09 -6.16
CA LEU A 2 -60.98 22.07 -6.02
C LEU A 2 -59.81 22.70 -5.31
N GLN A 3 -59.44 22.17 -4.14
CA GLN A 3 -58.20 22.53 -3.44
C GLN A 3 -57.07 21.67 -4.01
N SER A 4 -56.11 22.33 -4.65
CA SER A 4 -54.87 21.68 -5.11
C SER A 4 -53.86 21.68 -3.96
N THR A 5 -53.53 20.48 -3.45
CA THR A 5 -52.46 20.30 -2.45
C THR A 5 -51.11 20.23 -3.18
N VAL A 6 -50.30 21.26 -3.00
CA VAL A 6 -48.90 21.31 -3.49
C VAL A 6 -48.03 20.56 -2.47
N ILE A 7 -47.51 19.40 -2.86
CA ILE A 7 -46.50 18.65 -2.08
C ILE A 7 -45.15 19.24 -2.41
N LEU A 8 -44.56 19.97 -1.45
CA LEU A 8 -43.21 20.51 -1.53
C LEU A 8 -42.21 19.39 -1.16
N LEU A 9 -41.57 18.79 -2.13
CA LEU A 9 -40.44 17.89 -1.93
C LEU A 9 -39.22 18.71 -1.53
N MET A 10 -38.84 18.69 -0.22
CA MET A 10 -37.56 19.19 0.23
C MET A 10 -36.46 18.21 -0.21
N LEU A 11 -35.73 18.55 -1.25
CA LEU A 11 -34.43 17.97 -1.53
C LEU A 11 -33.45 18.48 -0.48
N ALA A 12 -33.09 17.65 0.49
CA ALA A 12 -31.98 17.91 1.39
C ALA A 12 -30.68 17.77 0.58
N SER A 13 -30.18 18.86 0.04
CA SER A 13 -28.82 18.95 -0.48
C SER A 13 -27.85 18.79 0.67
N LEU A 14 -27.18 17.65 0.74
CA LEU A 14 -26.00 17.45 1.59
C LEU A 14 -24.92 18.44 1.12
N ILE A 15 -24.83 19.58 1.78
CA ILE A 15 -23.72 20.52 1.60
C ILE A 15 -22.51 19.89 2.25
N PHE A 16 -21.66 19.24 1.46
CA PHE A 16 -20.32 18.85 1.89
C PHE A 16 -19.46 20.12 1.91
N SER A 17 -19.07 20.56 3.10
CA SER A 17 -18.07 21.61 3.28
C SER A 17 -16.73 21.17 2.68
N PRO A 18 -16.10 21.93 1.78
CA PRO A 18 -14.74 21.65 1.35
C PRO A 18 -13.78 22.05 2.47
N GLY A 19 -12.94 21.13 2.96
CA GLY A 19 -11.74 21.51 3.69
C GLY A 19 -11.54 21.04 5.12
N GLU A 20 -11.83 19.79 5.47
CA GLU A 20 -11.07 19.13 6.51
C GLU A 20 -10.12 18.12 5.83
N ASN A 21 -8.81 18.29 6.02
CA ASN A 21 -7.82 17.26 5.72
C ASN A 21 -8.10 16.06 6.64
N LYS A 22 -9.06 15.23 6.30
CA LYS A 22 -9.36 14.01 7.05
C LYS A 22 -8.15 13.11 6.97
N GLU A 23 -7.68 12.67 8.13
CA GLU A 23 -6.57 11.73 8.24
C GLU A 23 -6.86 10.50 7.36
N ILE A 24 -5.92 10.19 6.47
CA ILE A 24 -5.99 9.02 5.60
C ILE A 24 -5.12 7.93 6.23
N SER A 25 -5.72 6.78 6.51
CA SER A 25 -4.98 5.57 6.85
C SER A 25 -4.97 4.62 5.66
N GLN A 26 -3.80 4.24 5.23
CA GLN A 26 -3.59 3.46 4.02
C GLN A 26 -2.31 2.62 4.09
N TRP A 27 -2.08 1.80 3.07
CA TRP A 27 -0.90 0.94 2.97
C TRP A 27 0.40 1.73 3.03
N ARG A 28 1.33 1.28 3.89
CA ARG A 28 2.66 1.87 4.13
C ARG A 28 2.65 3.31 4.67
N GLY A 29 1.64 3.66 5.50
CA GLY A 29 1.58 4.96 6.14
C GLY A 29 0.99 6.07 5.26
N GLN A 30 0.97 7.28 5.78
CA GLN A 30 0.26 8.41 5.20
C GLN A 30 0.71 8.75 3.76
N ASN A 31 2.00 8.61 3.46
CA ASN A 31 2.60 8.93 2.16
C ASN A 31 2.92 7.68 1.33
N ARG A 32 2.57 6.48 1.76
CA ARG A 32 2.90 5.20 1.12
C ARG A 32 4.41 4.92 1.02
N ASP A 33 5.21 5.56 1.85
CA ASP A 33 6.68 5.52 1.86
C ASP A 33 7.28 4.62 2.95
N GLY A 34 6.42 4.04 3.81
CA GLY A 34 6.85 3.20 4.93
C GLY A 34 7.31 3.99 6.14
N ILE A 35 7.07 5.31 6.19
CA ILE A 35 7.45 6.18 7.30
C ILE A 35 6.24 6.48 8.17
N TYR A 36 6.39 6.26 9.48
CA TYR A 36 5.38 6.53 10.51
C TYR A 36 5.88 7.64 11.43
N ASN A 37 5.12 8.74 11.53
CA ASN A 37 5.50 9.93 12.30
C ASN A 37 5.14 9.80 13.79
N GLU A 38 5.47 8.66 14.40
CA GLU A 38 5.26 8.41 15.82
C GLU A 38 6.55 8.64 16.62
N LYS A 39 6.43 8.94 17.88
CA LYS A 39 7.51 9.27 18.81
C LYS A 39 7.32 8.57 20.15
N GLY A 40 8.40 8.50 20.96
CA GLY A 40 8.35 7.88 22.28
C GLY A 40 8.23 6.35 22.19
N LEU A 41 8.83 5.76 21.16
CA LEU A 41 8.79 4.32 20.93
C LEU A 41 10.04 3.63 21.53
N LEU A 42 9.91 2.35 21.87
CA LEU A 42 11.01 1.50 22.37
C LEU A 42 12.20 1.56 21.40
N LYS A 43 13.41 1.71 21.96
CA LYS A 43 14.66 1.74 21.20
C LYS A 43 15.36 0.37 21.16
N ALA A 44 14.88 -0.57 21.94
CA ALA A 44 15.25 -1.98 21.91
C ALA A 44 14.06 -2.83 22.37
N TRP A 45 13.89 -4.00 21.80
CA TRP A 45 12.92 -4.97 22.31
C TRP A 45 13.42 -5.58 23.63
N PRO A 46 12.55 -5.81 24.62
CA PRO A 46 12.83 -6.72 25.72
C PRO A 46 13.24 -8.11 25.20
N GLU A 47 13.92 -8.90 26.00
CA GLU A 47 14.47 -10.23 25.62
C GLU A 47 13.40 -11.14 24.98
N LYS A 48 12.17 -11.12 25.52
CA LYS A 48 11.02 -11.90 25.01
C LYS A 48 10.19 -11.18 23.95
N GLY A 49 10.67 -10.04 23.43
CA GLY A 49 9.90 -9.14 22.57
C GLY A 49 9.04 -8.16 23.37
N PRO A 50 8.39 -7.19 22.68
CA PRO A 50 7.46 -6.27 23.31
C PRO A 50 6.19 -6.98 23.81
N GLU A 51 5.50 -6.39 24.78
CA GLU A 51 4.25 -6.91 25.35
C GLU A 51 3.21 -7.14 24.27
N LEU A 52 2.69 -8.36 24.13
CA LEU A 52 1.55 -8.68 23.29
C LEU A 52 0.27 -8.22 23.99
N LEU A 53 -0.35 -7.15 23.49
CA LEU A 53 -1.59 -6.61 24.07
C LEU A 53 -2.79 -7.50 23.76
N TRP A 54 -2.89 -7.94 22.51
CA TRP A 54 -3.94 -8.86 22.06
C TRP A 54 -3.59 -9.48 20.70
N SER A 55 -4.26 -10.55 20.38
CA SER A 55 -4.20 -11.20 19.06
C SER A 55 -5.56 -11.71 18.62
N PHE A 56 -5.72 -11.91 17.30
CA PHE A 56 -6.89 -12.52 16.71
C PHE A 56 -6.46 -13.50 15.61
N ASN A 57 -6.84 -14.77 15.73
CA ASN A 57 -6.40 -15.87 14.83
C ASN A 57 -7.46 -16.30 13.82
N GLY A 58 -8.57 -15.55 13.70
CA GLY A 58 -9.73 -15.90 12.87
C GLY A 58 -9.84 -15.14 11.56
N LEU A 59 -8.77 -14.46 11.08
CA LEU A 59 -8.81 -13.71 9.83
C LEU A 59 -8.93 -14.62 8.60
N GLY A 60 -8.45 -15.86 8.69
CA GLY A 60 -8.20 -16.67 7.52
C GLY A 60 -7.02 -16.14 6.70
N GLU A 61 -6.83 -16.68 5.52
CA GLU A 61 -5.69 -16.33 4.68
C GLU A 61 -5.69 -14.87 4.22
N GLY A 62 -4.51 -14.35 3.88
CA GLY A 62 -4.31 -13.02 3.34
C GLY A 62 -3.02 -12.36 3.79
N HIS A 63 -2.66 -11.28 3.09
CA HIS A 63 -1.37 -10.60 3.20
C HIS A 63 -1.49 -9.09 3.40
N CYS A 64 -2.70 -8.53 3.48
CA CYS A 64 -2.92 -7.10 3.68
C CYS A 64 -2.55 -6.65 5.09
N SER A 65 -2.22 -5.38 5.23
CA SER A 65 -2.01 -4.71 6.52
C SER A 65 -3.34 -4.17 7.08
N PRO A 66 -3.43 -3.86 8.39
CA PRO A 66 -4.57 -3.13 8.93
C PRO A 66 -4.52 -1.64 8.55
N ALA A 67 -5.72 -1.01 8.53
CA ALA A 67 -5.89 0.43 8.41
C ALA A 67 -6.83 0.95 9.51
N PHE A 68 -6.81 2.24 9.79
CA PHE A 68 -7.43 2.84 10.96
C PHE A 68 -8.35 4.01 10.62
N GLY A 69 -9.39 4.20 11.38
CA GLY A 69 -10.28 5.35 11.31
C GLY A 69 -11.28 5.35 12.47
N ASN A 70 -11.57 6.52 13.03
CA ASN A 70 -12.54 6.68 14.12
C ASN A 70 -12.32 5.71 15.31
N ASN A 71 -11.06 5.57 15.75
CA ASN A 71 -10.65 4.62 16.80
C ASN A 71 -11.01 3.14 16.52
N LYS A 72 -11.12 2.77 15.26
CA LYS A 72 -11.33 1.41 14.80
C LYS A 72 -10.18 0.95 13.90
N LEU A 73 -9.97 -0.34 13.87
CA LEU A 73 -9.10 -1.04 12.96
C LEU A 73 -9.95 -1.77 11.92
N PHE A 74 -9.51 -1.73 10.66
CA PHE A 74 -10.11 -2.46 9.55
C PHE A 74 -9.05 -3.35 8.88
N ILE A 75 -9.41 -4.60 8.59
CA ILE A 75 -8.53 -5.56 7.93
C ILE A 75 -9.35 -6.56 7.11
N LEU A 76 -8.81 -7.00 5.98
CA LEU A 76 -9.42 -8.04 5.17
C LEU A 76 -8.90 -9.41 5.56
N GLY A 77 -9.71 -10.44 5.35
CA GLY A 77 -9.31 -11.82 5.54
C GLY A 77 -10.16 -12.75 4.67
N MET A 78 -9.79 -14.02 4.65
CA MET A 78 -10.50 -15.07 3.90
C MET A 78 -10.47 -16.37 4.71
N PRO A 79 -11.41 -16.57 5.64
CA PRO A 79 -11.48 -17.80 6.44
C PRO A 79 -11.79 -19.04 5.58
N ASP A 80 -12.58 -18.84 4.52
CA ASP A 80 -12.92 -19.85 3.51
C ASP A 80 -12.58 -19.26 2.13
N SER A 81 -13.35 -19.50 1.09
CA SER A 81 -13.14 -18.85 -0.22
C SER A 81 -13.78 -17.46 -0.32
N ILE A 82 -14.44 -17.01 0.75
CA ILE A 82 -15.15 -15.74 0.79
C ILE A 82 -14.34 -14.69 1.52
N GLY A 83 -14.16 -13.54 0.89
CA GLY A 83 -13.49 -12.40 1.48
C GLY A 83 -14.35 -11.73 2.55
N VAL A 84 -13.72 -11.33 3.65
CA VAL A 84 -14.37 -10.73 4.81
C VAL A 84 -13.66 -9.45 5.21
N LEU A 85 -14.39 -8.36 5.33
CA LEU A 85 -13.94 -7.13 5.99
C LEU A 85 -14.26 -7.22 7.48
N TYR A 86 -13.22 -7.12 8.31
CA TYR A 86 -13.33 -7.09 9.76
C TYR A 86 -13.15 -5.68 10.29
N SER A 87 -13.89 -5.34 11.35
CA SER A 87 -13.67 -4.13 12.13
C SER A 87 -13.51 -4.48 13.62
N PHE A 88 -12.46 -3.97 14.22
CA PHE A 88 -12.16 -4.11 15.64
C PHE A 88 -12.07 -2.72 16.31
N ASP A 89 -12.33 -2.66 17.62
CA ASP A 89 -11.82 -1.54 18.40
C ASP A 89 -10.29 -1.66 18.62
N LEU A 90 -9.66 -0.62 19.11
CA LEU A 90 -8.21 -0.65 19.34
C LEU A 90 -7.78 -1.56 20.51
N LYS A 91 -8.73 -2.10 21.28
CA LYS A 91 -8.47 -3.08 22.35
C LYS A 91 -8.62 -4.53 21.88
N GLY A 92 -8.94 -4.75 20.59
CA GLY A 92 -9.05 -6.08 19.97
C GLY A 92 -10.45 -6.70 20.01
N LYS A 93 -11.48 -5.96 20.49
CA LYS A 93 -12.85 -6.43 20.44
C LYS A 93 -13.36 -6.35 19.00
N LEU A 94 -13.81 -7.48 18.45
CA LEU A 94 -14.49 -7.52 17.15
C LEU A 94 -15.81 -6.75 17.26
N LEU A 95 -15.94 -5.69 16.46
CA LEU A 95 -17.14 -4.86 16.39
C LEU A 95 -18.14 -5.44 15.40
N TRP A 96 -17.66 -5.78 14.22
CA TRP A 96 -18.44 -6.44 13.17
C TRP A 96 -17.51 -7.07 12.12
N LYS A 97 -18.08 -8.00 11.35
CA LYS A 97 -17.46 -8.54 10.12
C LYS A 97 -18.50 -8.58 9.01
N LYS A 98 -18.06 -8.39 7.76
CA LYS A 98 -18.93 -8.39 6.57
C LYS A 98 -18.27 -9.14 5.43
N GLU A 99 -18.95 -10.13 4.91
CA GLU A 99 -18.58 -10.79 3.66
C GLU A 99 -18.77 -9.83 2.48
N TYR A 100 -17.81 -9.84 1.54
CA TYR A 100 -17.90 -9.00 0.35
C TYR A 100 -17.94 -9.78 -0.97
N GLY A 101 -17.81 -11.09 -0.93
CA GLY A 101 -17.87 -11.99 -2.08
C GLY A 101 -16.63 -12.85 -2.22
N VAL A 102 -16.54 -13.56 -3.34
CA VAL A 102 -15.41 -14.45 -3.65
C VAL A 102 -14.11 -13.67 -3.68
N GLU A 103 -13.09 -14.20 -2.99
CA GLU A 103 -11.74 -13.64 -2.96
C GLU A 103 -10.77 -14.52 -3.75
N TRP A 104 -9.51 -14.10 -3.90
CA TRP A 104 -8.50 -14.88 -4.59
C TRP A 104 -8.12 -16.15 -3.82
N HIS A 105 -8.35 -17.31 -4.42
CA HIS A 105 -8.21 -18.61 -3.74
C HIS A 105 -7.41 -19.66 -4.54
N LEU A 106 -6.71 -19.27 -5.63
CA LEU A 106 -6.01 -20.23 -6.47
C LEU A 106 -4.58 -20.53 -5.96
N ASN A 107 -3.81 -19.49 -5.64
CA ASN A 107 -2.44 -19.62 -5.14
C ASN A 107 -2.07 -18.37 -4.33
N TYR A 108 -1.24 -18.50 -3.30
CA TYR A 108 -0.96 -17.42 -2.36
C TYR A 108 -2.27 -16.73 -1.95
N THR A 109 -3.17 -17.50 -1.45
CA THR A 109 -4.59 -17.22 -1.27
C THR A 109 -4.86 -16.06 -0.31
N GLY A 110 -6.02 -15.40 -0.50
CA GLY A 110 -6.50 -14.33 0.35
C GLY A 110 -6.18 -12.91 -0.11
N PRO A 111 -6.80 -11.91 0.53
CA PRO A 111 -6.70 -10.50 0.15
C PRO A 111 -5.29 -9.94 0.35
N ARG A 112 -4.83 -9.16 -0.63
CA ARG A 112 -3.55 -8.45 -0.63
C ARG A 112 -3.70 -6.94 -0.48
N SER A 113 -4.80 -6.39 -0.99
CA SER A 113 -5.14 -4.98 -0.87
C SER A 113 -5.29 -4.59 0.60
N THR A 114 -4.50 -3.63 1.06
CA THR A 114 -4.71 -3.02 2.38
C THR A 114 -5.86 -2.02 2.26
N PRO A 115 -6.84 -2.02 3.20
CA PRO A 115 -7.90 -1.03 3.18
C PRO A 115 -7.34 0.40 3.25
N THR A 116 -8.00 1.32 2.53
CA THR A 116 -7.79 2.77 2.69
C THR A 116 -8.99 3.35 3.41
N VAL A 117 -8.74 4.07 4.50
CA VAL A 117 -9.79 4.65 5.35
C VAL A 117 -9.71 6.17 5.29
N VAL A 118 -10.83 6.82 4.96
CA VAL A 118 -10.96 8.28 4.94
C VAL A 118 -12.25 8.67 5.66
N GLY A 119 -12.12 9.24 6.85
CA GLY A 119 -13.26 9.51 7.72
C GLY A 119 -14.03 8.23 8.07
N ASP A 120 -15.31 8.17 7.72
CA ASP A 120 -16.18 7.01 8.00
C ASP A 120 -16.16 5.95 6.88
N LEU A 121 -15.41 6.16 5.81
CA LEU A 121 -15.46 5.30 4.64
C LEU A 121 -14.22 4.42 4.54
N VAL A 122 -14.44 3.15 4.22
CA VAL A 122 -13.41 2.12 4.05
C VAL A 122 -13.45 1.62 2.63
N TYR A 123 -12.33 1.68 1.94
CA TYR A 123 -12.17 1.30 0.53
C TYR A 123 -11.15 0.18 0.40
N PHE A 124 -11.40 -0.76 -0.49
CA PHE A 124 -10.44 -1.83 -0.81
C PHE A 124 -10.79 -2.47 -2.15
N GLU A 125 -9.84 -3.19 -2.71
CA GLU A 125 -10.01 -4.02 -3.89
C GLU A 125 -9.90 -5.49 -3.50
N SER A 126 -10.78 -6.34 -4.04
CA SER A 126 -10.62 -7.80 -3.93
C SER A 126 -9.61 -8.33 -4.95
N GLY A 127 -9.04 -9.50 -4.71
CA GLY A 127 -8.21 -10.19 -5.69
C GLY A 127 -8.93 -10.55 -6.99
N GLN A 128 -10.27 -10.47 -7.00
CA GLN A 128 -11.10 -10.61 -8.20
C GLN A 128 -11.27 -9.30 -8.99
N GLY A 129 -10.67 -8.18 -8.53
CA GLY A 129 -10.72 -6.89 -9.23
C GLY A 129 -12.02 -6.11 -9.02
N THR A 130 -12.71 -6.32 -7.91
CA THR A 130 -13.83 -5.49 -7.51
C THR A 130 -13.42 -4.52 -6.42
N VAL A 131 -13.65 -3.23 -6.63
CA VAL A 131 -13.48 -2.19 -5.63
C VAL A 131 -14.75 -1.98 -4.85
N PHE A 132 -14.61 -1.83 -3.55
CA PHE A 132 -15.70 -1.65 -2.60
C PHE A 132 -15.55 -0.39 -1.79
N CYS A 133 -16.68 0.21 -1.42
CA CYS A 133 -16.79 1.24 -0.38
C CYS A 133 -17.78 0.79 0.68
N TYR A 134 -17.34 0.80 1.94
CA TYR A 134 -18.15 0.48 3.10
C TYR A 134 -18.20 1.64 4.08
N ASN A 135 -19.31 1.76 4.80
CA ASN A 135 -19.38 2.61 5.99
C ASN A 135 -18.68 1.90 7.16
N GLY A 136 -17.58 2.44 7.64
CA GLY A 136 -16.76 1.86 8.72
C GLY A 136 -17.44 1.83 10.08
N ASN A 137 -18.50 2.62 10.31
CA ASN A 137 -19.24 2.60 11.58
C ASN A 137 -20.24 1.45 11.61
N THR A 138 -20.92 1.19 10.50
CA THR A 138 -22.03 0.24 10.43
C THR A 138 -21.70 -1.06 9.70
N GLY A 139 -20.63 -1.10 8.92
CA GLY A 139 -20.31 -2.20 8.01
C GLY A 139 -21.27 -2.31 6.83
N LYS A 140 -22.07 -1.27 6.53
CA LYS A 140 -22.96 -1.26 5.37
C LYS A 140 -22.17 -0.97 4.10
N LYS A 141 -22.30 -1.82 3.08
CA LYS A 141 -21.77 -1.56 1.75
C LYS A 141 -22.51 -0.36 1.16
N ILE A 142 -21.75 0.63 0.65
CA ILE A 142 -22.26 1.84 0.01
C ILE A 142 -22.32 1.61 -1.48
N TRP A 143 -21.21 1.20 -2.08
CA TRP A 143 -21.13 0.87 -3.50
C TRP A 143 -20.04 -0.18 -3.77
N SER A 144 -20.07 -0.77 -4.94
CA SER A 144 -18.99 -1.61 -5.48
C SER A 144 -18.92 -1.50 -6.99
N VAL A 145 -17.71 -1.64 -7.55
CA VAL A 145 -17.44 -1.57 -8.99
C VAL A 145 -16.54 -2.72 -9.38
N ASP A 146 -17.03 -3.61 -10.23
CA ASP A 146 -16.20 -4.63 -10.89
C ASP A 146 -15.36 -3.93 -11.98
N LEU A 147 -14.08 -3.68 -11.66
CA LEU A 147 -13.15 -2.97 -12.52
C LEU A 147 -12.86 -3.75 -13.81
N LEU A 148 -12.70 -5.07 -13.69
CA LEU A 148 -12.30 -5.90 -14.82
C LEU A 148 -13.40 -5.92 -15.88
N LYS A 149 -14.65 -6.09 -15.46
CA LYS A 149 -15.80 -6.06 -16.34
C LYS A 149 -16.05 -4.66 -16.91
N LYS A 150 -16.07 -3.63 -16.03
CA LYS A 150 -16.42 -2.24 -16.41
C LYS A 150 -15.42 -1.66 -17.40
N PHE A 151 -14.12 -1.97 -17.23
CA PHE A 151 -13.04 -1.38 -18.02
C PHE A 151 -12.38 -2.34 -19.01
N ASN A 152 -13.06 -3.48 -19.30
CA ASN A 152 -12.61 -4.48 -20.25
C ASN A 152 -11.15 -4.92 -20.00
N ALA A 153 -10.84 -5.22 -18.73
CA ALA A 153 -9.53 -5.65 -18.26
C ALA A 153 -9.52 -7.15 -17.95
N LYS A 154 -8.33 -7.71 -17.77
CA LYS A 154 -8.12 -9.12 -17.38
C LYS A 154 -7.48 -9.18 -16.02
N ASN A 155 -7.89 -10.16 -15.22
CA ASN A 155 -7.24 -10.40 -13.94
C ASN A 155 -5.78 -10.83 -14.11
N LEU A 156 -4.99 -10.59 -13.09
CA LEU A 156 -3.58 -10.97 -13.02
C LEU A 156 -3.44 -12.45 -12.61
N THR A 157 -2.28 -13.04 -12.89
CA THR A 157 -1.98 -14.45 -12.60
C THR A 157 -2.16 -14.82 -11.14
N TRP A 158 -1.90 -13.88 -10.21
CA TRP A 158 -2.04 -14.04 -8.77
C TRP A 158 -3.13 -13.15 -8.17
N GLY A 159 -4.10 -12.70 -8.97
CA GLY A 159 -5.18 -11.80 -8.55
C GLY A 159 -4.73 -10.34 -8.40
N MET A 160 -5.69 -9.43 -8.35
CA MET A 160 -5.41 -8.02 -8.10
C MET A 160 -4.87 -7.83 -6.68
N ALA A 161 -3.97 -6.85 -6.50
CA ALA A 161 -3.26 -6.62 -5.23
C ALA A 161 -3.11 -5.14 -4.88
N GLU A 162 -3.66 -4.26 -5.68
CA GLU A 162 -3.56 -2.82 -5.51
C GLU A 162 -4.25 -2.37 -4.22
N SER A 163 -3.54 -1.59 -3.39
CA SER A 163 -4.16 -0.85 -2.29
C SER A 163 -4.65 0.49 -2.84
N ILE A 164 -5.95 0.74 -2.69
CA ILE A 164 -6.65 1.87 -3.30
C ILE A 164 -6.05 3.20 -2.89
N LEU A 165 -5.79 4.06 -3.86
CA LEU A 165 -5.28 5.42 -3.66
C LEU A 165 -6.43 6.42 -3.66
N ILE A 166 -6.47 7.31 -2.67
CA ILE A 166 -7.49 8.37 -2.57
C ILE A 166 -6.83 9.71 -2.39
N GLU A 167 -7.29 10.70 -3.15
CA GLU A 167 -6.95 12.10 -2.99
C GLU A 167 -8.19 12.97 -3.23
N GLY A 168 -8.58 13.75 -2.22
CA GLY A 168 -9.82 14.52 -2.25
C GLY A 168 -11.03 13.62 -2.47
N ASP A 169 -11.81 13.91 -3.50
CA ASP A 169 -13.01 13.16 -3.86
C ASP A 169 -12.75 12.07 -4.92
N ARG A 170 -11.48 11.86 -5.30
CA ARG A 170 -11.06 10.91 -6.32
C ARG A 170 -10.46 9.66 -5.69
N LEU A 171 -10.83 8.54 -6.26
CA LEU A 171 -10.28 7.21 -5.99
C LEU A 171 -9.64 6.72 -7.28
N PHE A 172 -8.37 6.31 -7.22
CA PHE A 172 -7.60 5.89 -8.38
C PHE A 172 -7.35 4.39 -8.34
N CYS A 173 -7.52 3.75 -9.52
CA CYS A 173 -7.29 2.32 -9.72
C CYS A 173 -6.54 2.08 -11.03
N THR A 174 -5.84 0.94 -11.10
CA THR A 174 -5.11 0.46 -12.27
C THR A 174 -5.71 -0.86 -12.78
N PRO A 175 -6.91 -0.87 -13.41
CA PRO A 175 -7.51 -2.10 -13.93
C PRO A 175 -6.66 -2.76 -15.03
N GLY A 176 -5.82 -2.00 -15.74
CA GLY A 176 -4.93 -2.54 -16.78
C GLY A 176 -5.62 -2.90 -18.08
N GLY A 177 -6.79 -2.32 -18.35
CA GLY A 177 -7.46 -2.43 -19.66
C GLY A 177 -6.71 -1.67 -20.75
N LYS A 178 -6.77 -2.15 -21.99
CA LYS A 178 -6.06 -1.55 -23.12
C LYS A 178 -6.37 -0.07 -23.32
N ASP A 179 -7.64 0.32 -23.20
CA ASP A 179 -8.08 1.70 -23.40
C ASP A 179 -8.43 2.42 -22.08
N ASN A 180 -8.48 1.66 -20.99
CA ASN A 180 -8.80 2.12 -19.64
C ASN A 180 -7.75 1.56 -18.65
N ASN A 181 -6.50 1.95 -18.83
CA ASN A 181 -5.37 1.40 -18.10
C ASN A 181 -5.36 1.88 -16.65
N VAL A 182 -5.58 3.20 -16.44
CA VAL A 182 -5.74 3.83 -15.13
C VAL A 182 -7.06 4.62 -15.14
N VAL A 183 -7.78 4.60 -14.03
CA VAL A 183 -9.08 5.25 -13.90
C VAL A 183 -9.18 6.03 -12.60
N ALA A 184 -9.95 7.14 -12.64
CA ALA A 184 -10.41 7.82 -11.44
C ALA A 184 -11.91 7.63 -11.28
N LEU A 185 -12.32 7.24 -10.08
CA LEU A 185 -13.72 7.14 -9.68
C LEU A 185 -14.04 8.20 -8.63
N ASN A 186 -15.26 8.66 -8.59
CA ASN A 186 -15.79 9.41 -7.46
C ASN A 186 -15.86 8.48 -6.24
N ARG A 187 -15.13 8.79 -5.17
CA ARG A 187 -15.02 7.89 -4.01
C ARG A 187 -16.34 7.72 -3.24
N PHE A 188 -17.30 8.62 -3.40
CA PHE A 188 -18.59 8.52 -2.72
C PHE A 188 -19.62 7.69 -3.50
N THR A 189 -19.54 7.67 -4.84
CA THR A 189 -20.53 7.02 -5.68
C THR A 189 -20.01 5.83 -6.49
N GLY A 190 -18.69 5.72 -6.71
CA GLY A 190 -18.08 4.73 -7.61
C GLY A 190 -18.24 5.07 -9.10
N GLU A 191 -18.78 6.25 -9.44
CA GLU A 191 -18.91 6.71 -10.83
C GLU A 191 -17.53 7.10 -11.39
N THR A 192 -17.37 6.86 -12.69
CA THR A 192 -16.11 7.19 -13.38
C THR A 192 -16.02 8.70 -13.58
N ILE A 193 -14.92 9.32 -13.13
CA ILE A 193 -14.59 10.72 -13.38
C ILE A 193 -13.83 10.84 -14.70
N TRP A 194 -12.77 10.04 -14.86
CA TRP A 194 -12.00 9.94 -16.08
C TRP A 194 -11.37 8.55 -16.25
N THR A 195 -11.00 8.22 -17.47
CA THR A 195 -10.19 7.06 -17.81
C THR A 195 -8.97 7.50 -18.60
N SER A 196 -7.87 6.76 -18.45
CA SER A 196 -6.63 6.97 -19.18
C SER A 196 -6.22 5.68 -19.87
N PRO A 197 -5.85 5.72 -21.16
CA PRO A 197 -5.29 4.56 -21.83
C PRO A 197 -3.89 4.20 -21.29
N GLY A 198 -3.26 5.10 -20.53
CA GLY A 198 -1.91 4.90 -20.02
C GLY A 198 -0.95 4.54 -21.17
N ASN A 199 -0.26 3.42 -21.01
CA ASN A 199 0.59 2.86 -22.05
C ASN A 199 0.03 1.57 -22.68
N HIS A 200 -1.27 1.31 -22.52
CA HIS A 200 -1.98 0.12 -23.06
C HIS A 200 -1.48 -1.24 -22.54
N GLN A 201 -0.73 -1.27 -21.43
CA GLN A 201 -0.19 -2.48 -20.86
C GLN A 201 -1.07 -3.02 -19.71
N PRO A 202 -1.07 -4.33 -19.44
CA PRO A 202 -1.75 -4.88 -18.26
C PRO A 202 -1.25 -4.24 -16.95
N ALA A 203 -2.06 -4.28 -15.91
CA ALA A 203 -1.64 -3.97 -14.54
C ALA A 203 -0.50 -4.89 -14.05
N ALA A 204 0.10 -4.58 -12.89
CA ALA A 204 1.29 -5.30 -12.43
C ALA A 204 1.43 -5.44 -10.91
N TYR A 205 0.34 -5.53 -10.16
CA TYR A 205 0.31 -5.66 -8.68
C TYR A 205 0.75 -4.39 -7.92
N CYS A 206 1.15 -3.33 -8.60
CA CYS A 206 1.63 -2.09 -8.02
C CYS A 206 0.48 -1.28 -7.44
N SER A 207 0.67 -0.75 -6.23
CA SER A 207 -0.20 0.29 -5.70
C SER A 207 0.31 1.65 -6.16
N PRO A 208 -0.52 2.49 -6.82
CA PRO A 208 -0.12 3.80 -7.31
C PRO A 208 0.22 4.75 -6.18
N VAL A 209 1.00 5.79 -6.49
CA VAL A 209 1.28 6.89 -5.58
C VAL A 209 0.80 8.21 -6.17
N PHE A 210 0.29 9.06 -5.29
CA PHE A 210 -0.05 10.44 -5.62
C PHE A 210 1.14 11.34 -5.29
N ILE A 211 1.51 12.19 -6.22
CA ILE A 211 2.66 13.10 -6.10
C ILE A 211 2.19 14.53 -6.34
N ARG A 212 2.50 15.41 -5.39
CA ARG A 212 2.49 16.86 -5.63
C ARG A 212 3.90 17.28 -6.00
N HIS A 213 4.12 17.53 -7.29
CA HIS A 213 5.38 18.00 -7.83
C HIS A 213 5.22 19.44 -8.29
N ASN A 214 5.81 20.40 -7.54
CA ASN A 214 5.55 21.82 -7.71
C ASN A 214 4.03 22.09 -7.65
N ASN A 215 3.43 22.58 -8.72
CA ASN A 215 1.98 22.86 -8.79
C ASN A 215 1.19 21.80 -9.60
N VAL A 216 1.78 20.63 -9.85
CA VAL A 216 1.16 19.58 -10.64
C VAL A 216 0.86 18.36 -9.78
N GLU A 217 -0.34 17.82 -9.94
CA GLU A 217 -0.78 16.57 -9.30
C GLU A 217 -0.61 15.40 -10.25
N LEU A 218 0.15 14.41 -9.85
CA LEU A 218 0.54 13.26 -10.64
C LEU A 218 0.13 11.95 -9.97
N ILE A 219 -0.25 10.97 -10.78
CA ILE A 219 -0.32 9.56 -10.41
C ILE A 219 0.84 8.84 -11.06
N VAL A 220 1.66 8.17 -10.27
CA VAL A 220 2.71 7.30 -10.77
C VAL A 220 2.42 5.86 -10.34
N THR A 221 2.44 4.95 -11.29
CA THR A 221 2.23 3.51 -11.06
C THR A 221 3.13 2.68 -11.97
N MET A 222 3.12 1.37 -11.78
CA MET A 222 3.84 0.43 -12.64
C MET A 222 2.85 -0.46 -13.35
N THR A 223 3.08 -0.66 -14.64
CA THR A 223 2.38 -1.63 -15.49
C THR A 223 3.27 -2.83 -15.77
N ALA A 224 2.82 -3.78 -16.57
CA ALA A 224 3.54 -5.04 -16.84
C ALA A 224 5.00 -4.87 -17.29
N ALA A 225 5.36 -3.75 -17.93
CA ALA A 225 6.72 -3.53 -18.44
C ALA A 225 7.19 -2.06 -18.33
N SER A 226 6.50 -1.20 -17.61
CA SER A 226 6.84 0.22 -17.52
C SER A 226 6.42 0.85 -16.19
N ILE A 227 7.12 1.91 -15.82
CA ILE A 227 6.66 2.92 -14.87
C ILE A 227 5.95 3.98 -15.69
N ILE A 228 4.76 4.40 -15.28
CA ILE A 228 3.97 5.39 -16.01
C ILE A 228 3.54 6.54 -15.10
N CYS A 229 3.36 7.71 -15.71
CA CYS A 229 2.86 8.91 -15.05
C CYS A 229 1.65 9.48 -15.78
N ILE A 230 0.67 9.89 -15.00
CA ILE A 230 -0.61 10.42 -15.47
C ILE A 230 -0.94 11.67 -14.66
N ASN A 231 -1.51 12.68 -15.31
CA ASN A 231 -2.07 13.83 -14.62
C ASN A 231 -3.28 13.38 -13.77
N ALA A 232 -3.22 13.61 -12.46
CA ALA A 232 -4.23 13.14 -11.52
C ALA A 232 -5.60 13.81 -11.70
N GLN A 233 -5.64 15.02 -12.26
CA GLN A 233 -6.90 15.77 -12.45
C GLN A 233 -7.63 15.35 -13.72
N THR A 234 -6.88 15.10 -14.80
CA THR A 234 -7.45 14.94 -16.15
C THR A 234 -7.36 13.52 -16.72
N GLY A 235 -6.50 12.66 -16.15
CA GLY A 235 -6.20 11.35 -16.73
C GLY A 235 -5.23 11.40 -17.92
N GLN A 236 -4.70 12.59 -18.26
CA GLN A 236 -3.76 12.73 -19.36
C GLN A 236 -2.47 11.95 -19.07
N PHE A 237 -2.11 11.05 -20.00
CA PHE A 237 -0.83 10.35 -19.96
C PHE A 237 0.32 11.31 -20.24
N TYR A 238 1.37 11.29 -19.42
CA TYR A 238 2.53 12.17 -19.57
C TYR A 238 3.74 11.43 -20.09
N TRP A 239 4.20 10.41 -19.37
CA TRP A 239 5.43 9.68 -19.73
C TRP A 239 5.42 8.23 -19.25
N GLN A 240 6.33 7.48 -19.83
CA GLN A 240 6.69 6.14 -19.38
C GLN A 240 8.18 5.93 -19.36
N VAL A 241 8.63 5.08 -18.45
CA VAL A 241 10.01 4.59 -18.38
C VAL A 241 9.97 3.06 -18.39
N PRO A 242 10.68 2.38 -19.30
CA PRO A 242 10.75 0.92 -19.34
C PRO A 242 11.22 0.35 -18.00
N GLN A 243 10.48 -0.61 -17.47
CA GLN A 243 10.82 -1.36 -16.27
C GLN A 243 10.39 -2.81 -16.51
N ILE A 244 11.33 -3.64 -16.95
CA ILE A 244 11.04 -4.97 -17.46
C ILE A 244 11.42 -6.00 -16.40
N GLN A 245 10.51 -6.92 -16.15
CA GLN A 245 10.72 -8.08 -15.29
C GLN A 245 10.10 -9.32 -15.93
N GLY A 246 10.78 -10.46 -15.85
CA GLY A 246 10.40 -11.67 -16.59
C GLY A 246 8.96 -12.13 -16.37
N ASN A 247 8.47 -12.05 -15.13
CA ASN A 247 7.12 -12.50 -14.75
C ASN A 247 6.09 -11.36 -14.71
N LYS A 248 6.46 -10.14 -15.11
CA LYS A 248 5.60 -8.94 -15.09
C LYS A 248 5.05 -8.61 -13.69
N ILE A 249 5.81 -8.95 -12.65
CA ILE A 249 5.46 -8.69 -11.25
C ILE A 249 6.16 -7.42 -10.79
N HIS A 250 5.41 -6.34 -10.62
CA HIS A 250 5.88 -5.10 -10.03
C HIS A 250 5.01 -4.81 -8.81
N ALA A 251 5.28 -5.50 -7.70
CA ALA A 251 4.50 -5.39 -6.47
C ALA A 251 5.03 -4.31 -5.49
N ASN A 252 6.12 -3.63 -5.85
CA ASN A 252 6.57 -2.45 -5.15
C ASN A 252 5.84 -1.21 -5.65
N SER A 253 5.55 -0.28 -4.74
CA SER A 253 5.08 1.05 -5.13
C SER A 253 6.25 1.99 -5.41
N PRO A 254 6.08 2.92 -6.35
CA PRO A 254 6.99 4.04 -6.50
C PRO A 254 7.15 4.83 -5.20
N VAL A 255 8.33 5.42 -4.96
CA VAL A 255 8.55 6.36 -3.88
C VAL A 255 9.04 7.67 -4.47
N TYR A 256 8.35 8.77 -4.15
CA TYR A 256 8.75 10.11 -4.56
C TYR A 256 9.64 10.75 -3.49
N TYR A 257 10.77 11.30 -3.91
CA TYR A 257 11.66 12.03 -3.02
C TYR A 257 12.41 13.15 -3.78
N LYS A 258 12.20 14.40 -3.37
CA LYS A 258 12.92 15.59 -3.87
C LYS A 258 12.98 15.68 -5.41
N GLY A 259 11.84 15.63 -6.08
CA GLY A 259 11.73 15.77 -7.53
C GLY A 259 12.09 14.52 -8.34
N ARG A 260 12.24 13.38 -7.68
CA ARG A 260 12.58 12.09 -8.28
C ARG A 260 11.59 11.00 -7.87
N VAL A 261 11.41 10.05 -8.76
CA VAL A 261 10.65 8.82 -8.50
C VAL A 261 11.62 7.64 -8.51
N TYR A 262 11.55 6.81 -7.48
CA TYR A 262 12.34 5.60 -7.33
C TYR A 262 11.43 4.38 -7.43
N CYS A 263 11.79 3.45 -8.32
CA CYS A 263 11.08 2.20 -8.52
C CYS A 263 12.05 1.03 -8.57
N SER A 264 11.64 -0.12 -8.07
CA SER A 264 12.44 -1.33 -8.13
C SER A 264 11.67 -2.49 -8.74
N SER A 265 12.38 -3.41 -9.38
CA SER A 265 11.90 -4.71 -9.83
C SER A 265 12.97 -5.78 -9.60
N GLN A 266 12.63 -7.02 -9.84
CA GLN A 266 13.62 -8.10 -9.87
C GLN A 266 14.65 -7.83 -10.99
N THR A 267 15.91 -8.14 -10.72
CA THR A 267 17.02 -7.98 -11.68
C THR A 267 17.07 -9.10 -12.75
N GLY A 268 17.96 -8.97 -13.71
CA GLY A 268 18.22 -9.98 -14.74
C GLY A 268 17.73 -9.64 -16.14
N LYS A 269 17.16 -8.44 -16.34
CA LYS A 269 16.80 -7.88 -17.65
C LYS A 269 17.44 -6.51 -17.83
N GLU A 270 17.54 -6.05 -19.06
CA GLU A 270 18.21 -4.77 -19.40
C GLU A 270 17.60 -3.58 -18.62
N ASN A 271 16.28 -3.47 -18.60
CA ASN A 271 15.54 -2.39 -17.95
C ASN A 271 14.92 -2.85 -16.63
N SER A 272 15.69 -3.56 -15.78
CA SER A 272 15.26 -4.07 -14.48
C SER A 272 16.08 -3.48 -13.32
N GLY A 273 15.80 -3.89 -12.09
CA GLY A 273 16.48 -3.40 -10.89
C GLY A 273 15.89 -2.10 -10.34
N LEU A 274 16.68 -1.34 -9.62
CA LEU A 274 16.31 -0.05 -9.05
C LEU A 274 16.61 1.08 -10.04
N VAL A 275 15.66 1.99 -10.23
CA VAL A 275 15.80 3.14 -11.12
C VAL A 275 15.46 4.44 -10.39
N ALA A 276 16.26 5.49 -10.62
CA ALA A 276 15.93 6.87 -10.26
C ALA A 276 15.51 7.63 -11.53
N ILE A 277 14.36 8.26 -11.44
CA ILE A 277 13.70 8.99 -12.52
C ILE A 277 13.54 10.43 -12.07
N LYS A 278 14.24 11.37 -12.72
CA LYS A 278 14.12 12.80 -12.47
C LYS A 278 12.93 13.36 -13.27
N LEU A 279 12.06 14.11 -12.60
CA LEU A 279 10.95 14.81 -13.22
C LEU A 279 11.40 16.18 -13.75
N SER A 280 10.83 16.62 -14.89
CA SER A 280 10.87 18.02 -15.29
C SER A 280 10.09 18.89 -14.30
N ASP A 281 10.35 20.19 -14.25
CA ASP A 281 9.70 21.10 -13.29
C ASP A 281 8.16 21.08 -13.38
N ASP A 282 7.61 20.85 -14.57
CA ASP A 282 6.17 20.72 -14.81
C ASP A 282 5.65 19.28 -14.71
N GLY A 283 6.52 18.32 -14.41
CA GLY A 283 6.18 16.90 -14.26
C GLY A 283 5.74 16.17 -15.54
N ARG A 284 5.71 16.85 -16.69
CA ARG A 284 5.21 16.30 -17.96
C ARG A 284 6.20 15.42 -18.68
N THR A 285 7.47 15.52 -18.35
CA THR A 285 8.54 14.66 -18.87
C THR A 285 9.39 14.12 -17.75
N ALA A 286 10.09 13.05 -18.02
CA ALA A 286 10.99 12.41 -17.08
C ALA A 286 12.18 11.79 -17.78
N GLN A 287 13.30 11.71 -17.07
CA GLN A 287 14.52 11.07 -17.57
C GLN A 287 15.11 10.15 -16.50
N ILE A 288 15.70 9.05 -16.93
CA ILE A 288 16.48 8.17 -16.05
C ILE A 288 17.77 8.90 -15.69
N GLU A 289 18.02 9.14 -14.39
CA GLU A 289 19.31 9.64 -13.92
C GLU A 289 20.31 8.50 -13.78
N TRP A 290 19.87 7.40 -13.17
CA TRP A 290 20.68 6.20 -13.04
C TRP A 290 19.80 4.96 -12.87
N ARG A 291 20.40 3.80 -13.10
CA ARG A 291 19.82 2.49 -12.87
C ARG A 291 20.83 1.56 -12.20
N ASN A 292 20.44 0.98 -11.05
CA ASN A 292 21.22 -0.05 -10.38
C ASN A 292 20.64 -1.43 -10.73
N LYS A 293 21.40 -2.22 -11.49
CA LYS A 293 21.00 -3.57 -11.94
C LYS A 293 21.34 -4.67 -10.92
N GLU A 294 21.99 -4.32 -9.80
CA GLU A 294 22.37 -5.26 -8.75
C GLU A 294 21.31 -5.34 -7.64
N TYR A 295 20.61 -4.23 -7.35
CA TYR A 295 19.56 -4.21 -6.35
C TYR A 295 18.25 -4.72 -6.92
N SER A 296 17.73 -5.80 -6.31
CA SER A 296 16.48 -6.46 -6.66
C SER A 296 15.53 -6.38 -5.47
N ASN A 297 14.40 -5.72 -5.63
CA ASN A 297 13.33 -5.74 -4.63
C ASN A 297 11.99 -5.96 -5.35
N LEU A 298 11.28 -7.03 -5.00
CA LEU A 298 10.07 -7.45 -5.71
C LEU A 298 8.80 -7.09 -4.97
N ILE A 299 8.71 -7.41 -3.67
CA ILE A 299 7.48 -7.29 -2.87
C ILE A 299 7.67 -6.51 -1.57
N SER A 300 8.92 -6.37 -1.10
CA SER A 300 9.22 -5.90 0.27
C SER A 300 9.14 -4.38 0.44
N GLY A 301 9.18 -3.63 -0.66
CA GLY A 301 9.32 -2.17 -0.61
C GLY A 301 10.66 -1.72 -0.01
N PHE A 302 10.85 -0.42 0.06
CA PHE A 302 12.03 0.22 0.63
C PHE A 302 11.63 1.54 1.31
N VAL A 303 12.51 2.09 2.12
CA VAL A 303 12.35 3.40 2.79
C VAL A 303 13.47 4.32 2.35
N ILE A 304 13.13 5.57 2.04
CA ILE A 304 14.11 6.61 1.70
C ILE A 304 14.24 7.58 2.88
N ARG A 305 15.48 7.75 3.37
CA ARG A 305 15.82 8.68 4.44
C ARG A 305 17.14 9.37 4.16
N ASP A 306 17.17 10.69 4.35
CA ASP A 306 18.39 11.53 4.39
C ASP A 306 19.34 11.34 3.18
N GLY A 307 18.77 11.08 1.99
CA GLY A 307 19.52 10.88 0.75
C GLY A 307 19.93 9.42 0.49
N TYR A 308 19.43 8.46 1.29
CA TYR A 308 19.72 7.05 1.15
C TYR A 308 18.45 6.21 1.08
N LEU A 309 18.53 5.10 0.35
CA LEU A 309 17.47 4.09 0.28
C LEU A 309 17.88 2.87 1.10
N TYR A 310 16.97 2.39 1.93
CA TYR A 310 17.14 1.20 2.75
C TYR A 310 16.09 0.15 2.38
N GLY A 311 16.53 -1.09 2.16
CA GLY A 311 15.63 -2.19 1.85
C GLY A 311 16.35 -3.52 1.71
N SER A 312 15.59 -4.62 1.71
CA SER A 312 16.15 -5.95 1.49
C SER A 312 16.28 -6.25 -0.01
N LYS A 313 17.24 -7.11 -0.35
CA LYS A 313 17.41 -7.66 -1.68
C LYS A 313 16.66 -9.00 -1.77
N TYR A 314 15.72 -9.09 -2.70
CA TYR A 314 14.84 -10.24 -2.88
C TYR A 314 15.63 -11.55 -3.08
N GLU A 315 15.26 -12.60 -2.36
CA GLU A 315 15.85 -13.96 -2.38
C GLU A 315 17.36 -14.02 -2.09
N LYS A 316 17.95 -12.99 -1.50
CA LYS A 316 19.39 -12.95 -1.23
C LYS A 316 19.73 -12.84 0.26
N ARG A 317 18.72 -12.66 1.14
CA ARG A 317 18.88 -12.46 2.58
C ARG A 317 19.88 -11.35 2.91
N VAL A 318 19.82 -10.26 2.15
CA VAL A 318 20.75 -9.14 2.27
C VAL A 318 19.94 -7.84 2.39
N TRP A 319 20.32 -7.01 3.33
CA TRP A 319 19.84 -5.65 3.50
C TRP A 319 20.84 -4.66 2.92
N ASN A 320 20.34 -3.69 2.20
CA ASN A 320 21.15 -2.71 1.50
C ASN A 320 20.89 -1.29 1.98
N CYS A 321 21.95 -0.48 1.99
CA CYS A 321 21.90 0.97 1.95
C CYS A 321 22.43 1.43 0.58
N ILE A 322 21.67 2.28 -0.11
CA ILE A 322 21.98 2.75 -1.46
C ILE A 322 22.02 4.27 -1.44
N ASP A 323 23.09 4.85 -1.97
CA ASP A 323 23.24 6.29 -2.16
C ASP A 323 22.32 6.75 -3.31
N LEU A 324 21.40 7.68 -3.04
CA LEU A 324 20.48 8.19 -4.04
C LEU A 324 21.15 9.11 -5.08
N ALA A 325 22.29 9.67 -4.78
CA ALA A 325 23.01 10.52 -5.72
C ALA A 325 23.66 9.71 -6.85
N THR A 326 24.14 8.50 -6.53
CA THR A 326 24.90 7.67 -7.46
C THR A 326 24.20 6.36 -7.86
N GLY A 327 23.23 5.91 -7.06
CA GLY A 327 22.66 4.60 -7.16
C GLY A 327 23.57 3.47 -6.65
N GLY A 328 24.72 3.80 -6.06
CA GLY A 328 25.70 2.85 -5.56
C GLY A 328 25.26 2.17 -4.26
N ILE A 329 25.52 0.86 -4.13
CA ILE A 329 25.30 0.11 -2.90
C ILE A 329 26.46 0.39 -1.94
N LEU A 330 26.16 0.99 -0.78
CA LEU A 330 27.13 1.29 0.27
C LEU A 330 27.26 0.15 1.28
N ILE A 331 26.15 -0.49 1.61
CA ILE A 331 26.08 -1.58 2.61
C ILE A 331 25.41 -2.80 2.00
N ASN A 332 25.99 -3.96 2.31
CA ASN A 332 25.40 -5.28 2.14
C ASN A 332 25.45 -5.99 3.49
N SER A 333 24.31 -6.18 4.15
CA SER A 333 24.23 -6.84 5.46
C SER A 333 23.38 -8.10 5.38
N ASN A 334 23.92 -9.21 5.85
CA ASN A 334 23.24 -10.50 5.98
C ASN A 334 22.87 -10.86 7.44
N LYS A 335 22.87 -9.86 8.32
CA LYS A 335 22.58 -10.07 9.77
C LYS A 335 21.11 -10.43 10.05
N LEU A 336 20.23 -10.18 9.07
CA LEU A 336 18.79 -10.47 9.13
C LEU A 336 18.36 -11.02 7.77
N GLY A 337 17.40 -11.95 7.75
CA GLY A 337 16.76 -12.41 6.50
C GLY A 337 16.05 -11.28 5.76
N ASP A 338 15.90 -11.42 4.44
CA ASP A 338 15.13 -10.47 3.63
C ASP A 338 13.67 -10.36 4.11
N GLY A 339 13.03 -9.26 3.81
CA GLY A 339 11.67 -8.97 4.27
C GLY A 339 11.27 -7.52 4.07
N VAL A 340 10.20 -7.12 4.71
CA VAL A 340 9.62 -5.78 4.60
C VAL A 340 10.22 -4.82 5.63
N ILE A 341 10.19 -3.52 5.30
CA ILE A 341 10.80 -2.45 6.11
C ILE A 341 9.84 -1.28 6.28
N ILE A 342 9.79 -0.74 7.49
CA ILE A 342 9.18 0.54 7.82
C ILE A 342 10.12 1.32 8.74
N TRP A 343 9.87 2.62 8.91
CA TRP A 343 10.64 3.49 9.79
C TRP A 343 9.74 4.26 10.73
N ALA A 344 10.13 4.37 12.00
CA ALA A 344 9.52 5.26 12.99
C ALA A 344 10.52 5.61 14.08
N ASP A 345 10.40 6.84 14.60
CA ASP A 345 11.12 7.32 15.80
C ASP A 345 12.64 7.05 15.81
N GLY A 346 13.28 7.22 14.64
CA GLY A 346 14.73 7.09 14.50
C GLY A 346 15.22 5.69 14.14
N LEU A 347 14.37 4.67 14.13
CA LEU A 347 14.77 3.29 13.85
C LEU A 347 13.98 2.66 12.70
N PHE A 348 14.59 1.67 12.05
CA PHE A 348 13.90 0.81 11.10
C PHE A 348 13.33 -0.42 11.83
N TYR A 349 12.13 -0.80 11.43
CA TYR A 349 11.45 -2.03 11.82
C TYR A 349 11.50 -2.97 10.63
N CYS A 350 12.31 -3.99 10.73
CA CYS A 350 12.55 -4.97 9.66
C CYS A 350 11.84 -6.27 10.01
N TYR A 351 10.85 -6.67 9.21
CA TYR A 351 10.13 -7.92 9.40
C TYR A 351 10.54 -8.92 8.33
N SER A 352 11.31 -9.93 8.74
CA SER A 352 11.90 -10.90 7.82
C SER A 352 10.89 -11.96 7.37
N GLU A 353 11.12 -12.54 6.19
CA GLU A 353 10.34 -13.69 5.69
C GLU A 353 10.48 -14.95 6.55
N GLN A 354 11.48 -14.99 7.47
CA GLN A 354 11.64 -16.03 8.48
C GLN A 354 10.84 -15.73 9.76
N GLY A 355 10.08 -14.64 9.81
CA GLY A 355 9.21 -14.26 10.93
C GLY A 355 9.95 -13.59 12.09
N GLU A 356 11.12 -13.00 11.87
CA GLU A 356 11.79 -12.16 12.85
C GLU A 356 11.40 -10.69 12.67
N MET A 357 10.99 -10.04 13.76
CA MET A 357 10.77 -8.59 13.83
C MET A 357 11.98 -7.96 14.51
N ALA A 358 12.77 -7.20 13.77
CA ALA A 358 13.97 -6.56 14.26
C ALA A 358 13.86 -5.04 14.31
N LEU A 359 14.42 -4.42 15.35
CA LEU A 359 14.80 -3.01 15.37
C LEU A 359 16.21 -2.88 14.87
N THR A 360 16.41 -1.98 13.90
CA THR A 360 17.73 -1.75 13.32
C THR A 360 18.04 -0.26 13.29
N ASP A 361 19.29 0.06 13.61
CA ASP A 361 19.91 1.35 13.31
C ASP A 361 20.74 1.17 12.05
N ALA A 362 20.33 1.83 10.99
CA ALA A 362 21.00 1.75 9.69
C ALA A 362 21.42 3.15 9.22
N SER A 363 22.66 3.22 8.76
CA SER A 363 23.30 4.42 8.20
C SER A 363 24.08 4.04 6.94
N PRO A 364 24.64 5.00 6.19
CA PRO A 364 25.52 4.71 5.06
C PRO A 364 26.77 3.88 5.43
N ALA A 365 27.16 3.88 6.71
CA ALA A 365 28.35 3.19 7.20
C ALA A 365 28.05 1.85 7.90
N SER A 366 26.80 1.60 8.31
CA SER A 366 26.47 0.43 9.12
C SER A 366 25.01 -0.01 9.00
N PHE A 367 24.78 -1.29 9.23
CA PHE A 367 23.46 -1.88 9.46
C PHE A 367 23.53 -2.71 10.76
N ASN A 368 23.02 -2.14 11.83
CA ASN A 368 23.10 -2.74 13.16
C ASN A 368 21.73 -3.26 13.60
N VAL A 369 21.62 -4.56 13.82
CA VAL A 369 20.45 -5.15 14.47
C VAL A 369 20.60 -4.91 15.98
N ILE A 370 19.76 -4.04 16.54
CA ILE A 370 19.75 -3.67 17.97
C ILE A 370 19.14 -4.80 18.77
N SER A 371 17.97 -5.25 18.35
CA SER A 371 17.22 -6.32 19.01
C SER A 371 16.23 -6.95 18.02
N ARG A 372 15.81 -8.19 18.30
CA ARG A 372 14.82 -8.90 17.51
C ARG A 372 14.00 -9.86 18.35
N PHE A 373 12.80 -10.18 17.90
CA PHE A 373 11.96 -11.23 18.46
C PHE A 373 11.24 -11.99 17.35
N LYS A 374 10.77 -13.20 17.69
CA LYS A 374 10.07 -14.08 16.74
C LYS A 374 8.57 -13.86 16.79
N ILE A 375 7.92 -13.72 15.64
CA ILE A 375 6.46 -13.77 15.52
C ILE A 375 6.00 -15.20 15.72
N GLN A 376 5.14 -15.43 16.72
CA GLN A 376 4.79 -16.78 17.19
C GLN A 376 3.49 -17.32 16.59
N LEU A 377 2.55 -16.43 16.19
CA LEU A 377 1.22 -16.82 15.73
C LEU A 377 1.10 -16.65 14.22
N GLY A 378 0.12 -17.36 13.64
CA GLY A 378 -0.21 -17.26 12.24
C GLY A 378 0.37 -18.36 11.37
N THR A 379 0.04 -18.32 10.09
CA THR A 379 0.37 -19.33 9.07
C THR A 379 0.79 -18.70 7.76
N GLY A 380 1.53 -19.46 6.93
CA GLY A 380 1.92 -19.02 5.59
C GLY A 380 3.10 -18.05 5.57
N PRO A 381 3.27 -17.28 4.49
CA PRO A 381 4.40 -16.35 4.33
C PRO A 381 4.31 -15.10 5.22
N HIS A 382 5.45 -14.56 5.63
CA HIS A 382 5.60 -13.32 6.39
C HIS A 382 5.73 -12.11 5.44
N TRP A 383 4.68 -11.78 4.68
CA TRP A 383 4.72 -10.75 3.64
C TRP A 383 3.98 -9.46 3.98
N SER A 384 3.09 -9.50 4.99
CA SER A 384 2.35 -8.30 5.38
C SER A 384 3.27 -7.23 5.94
N HIS A 385 3.12 -5.99 5.49
CA HIS A 385 3.85 -4.88 6.06
C HIS A 385 3.34 -4.58 7.48
N PRO A 386 4.21 -4.46 8.49
CA PRO A 386 3.82 -4.03 9.82
C PRO A 386 3.32 -2.59 9.79
N VAL A 387 2.46 -2.24 10.74
CA VAL A 387 1.91 -0.89 10.88
C VAL A 387 2.15 -0.39 12.30
N ILE A 388 2.55 0.88 12.43
CA ILE A 388 2.64 1.55 13.72
C ILE A 388 1.48 2.55 13.83
N HIS A 389 0.72 2.45 14.91
CA HIS A 389 -0.40 3.36 15.19
C HIS A 389 -0.64 3.51 16.69
N LYS A 390 -0.55 4.75 17.20
CA LYS A 390 -0.76 5.11 18.62
C LYS A 390 0.11 4.28 19.58
N GLY A 391 1.41 4.23 19.33
CA GLY A 391 2.38 3.51 20.16
C GLY A 391 2.25 1.99 20.14
N ARG A 392 1.59 1.44 19.12
CA ARG A 392 1.39 -0.01 18.95
C ARG A 392 1.93 -0.47 17.62
N LEU A 393 2.54 -1.66 17.64
CA LEU A 393 2.99 -2.37 16.46
C LEU A 393 1.97 -3.46 16.10
N TYR A 394 1.41 -3.36 14.92
CA TYR A 394 0.45 -4.31 14.37
C TYR A 394 1.16 -5.19 13.34
N VAL A 395 1.13 -6.49 13.56
CA VAL A 395 1.76 -7.47 12.68
C VAL A 395 0.72 -8.51 12.26
N ARG A 396 0.52 -8.65 10.96
CA ARG A 396 -0.24 -9.76 10.41
C ARG A 396 0.69 -10.88 9.96
N HIS A 397 0.31 -12.13 10.24
CA HIS A 397 0.90 -13.31 9.65
C HIS A 397 -0.21 -14.28 9.27
N GLY A 398 -0.52 -14.35 7.96
CA GLY A 398 -1.60 -15.18 7.43
C GLY A 398 -2.94 -14.93 8.14
N ASN A 399 -3.39 -15.93 8.90
CA ASN A 399 -4.67 -15.91 9.63
C ASN A 399 -4.65 -15.13 10.95
N ALA A 400 -3.48 -14.67 11.41
CA ALA A 400 -3.34 -14.01 12.70
C ALA A 400 -2.99 -12.52 12.57
N LEU A 401 -3.61 -11.69 13.40
CA LEU A 401 -3.21 -10.32 13.70
C LEU A 401 -2.73 -10.25 15.15
N MET A 402 -1.54 -9.71 15.36
CA MET A 402 -0.91 -9.50 16.66
C MET A 402 -0.68 -8.02 16.88
N VAL A 403 -0.91 -7.54 18.10
CA VAL A 403 -0.74 -6.13 18.46
C VAL A 403 0.12 -6.02 19.70
N TYR A 404 1.25 -5.34 19.57
CA TYR A 404 2.25 -5.19 20.61
C TYR A 404 2.31 -3.75 21.12
N ASN A 405 2.57 -3.61 22.42
CA ASN A 405 2.89 -2.31 23.04
C ASN A 405 4.35 -1.96 22.75
N ILE A 406 4.58 -0.83 22.09
CA ILE A 406 5.92 -0.36 21.76
C ILE A 406 6.20 1.05 22.30
N VAL A 407 5.38 1.54 23.24
CA VAL A 407 5.62 2.82 23.93
C VAL A 407 6.81 2.64 24.87
N ALA A 408 7.77 3.58 24.80
CA ALA A 408 8.85 3.66 25.79
C ALA A 408 8.27 4.13 27.14
N ILE A 409 8.67 3.46 28.21
CA ILE A 409 8.26 3.79 29.59
C ILE A 409 9.18 4.88 30.13
#